data_b102f307a3f8f39034c7804aaea0b07e
#
_entry.id   b102f307a3f8f39034c7804aaea0b07e
#
_cell.length_a   1.000
_cell.length_b   1.000
_cell.length_c   1.000
_cell.angle_alpha   90.00
_cell.angle_beta   90.00
_cell.angle_gamma   90.00
#
_symmetry.space_group_name_H-M   'P 1'
#
loop_
_entity.id
_entity.type
_entity.pdbx_description
1 polymer ?
#
loop_
_entity_poly.entity_id
_entity_poly.type
_entity_poly.pdbx_seq_one_letter_code
_entity_poly.pdbx_strand_id
1 'polypeptide(L)'
;MTTEPSGDDFQLFRGQTGLRNRFAILMLRKDGITIRLRANPRTLIDPQKWITEKTYKWYFNDGNGEEKEIKITEKEQIDYAVELLKQSYGLAK
;
A
#
# COMPACT_ATOMS: atom_id res chain seq x y z
N MET A 1 6.02 -2.38 -13.22
CA MET A 1 5.93 -2.65 -11.76
C MET A 1 6.97 -3.69 -11.40
N THR A 2 7.65 -3.49 -10.30
CA THR A 2 8.63 -4.43 -9.78
C THR A 2 8.11 -5.01 -8.46
N THR A 3 8.22 -6.31 -8.28
CA THR A 3 7.78 -7.01 -7.09
C THR A 3 9.00 -7.65 -6.42
N GLU A 4 9.11 -7.47 -5.10
CA GLU A 4 10.20 -8.04 -4.32
C GLU A 4 9.65 -8.78 -3.11
N PRO A 5 9.90 -10.09 -2.99
CA PRO A 5 9.46 -10.83 -1.81
C PRO A 5 10.28 -10.44 -0.59
N SER A 6 9.62 -10.43 0.58
CA SER A 6 10.23 -10.12 1.87
C SER A 6 9.58 -11.01 2.93
N GLY A 7 10.18 -12.18 3.19
CA GLY A 7 9.55 -13.20 4.02
C GLY A 7 8.28 -13.72 3.36
N ASP A 8 7.15 -13.62 4.06
CA ASP A 8 5.84 -14.03 3.55
C ASP A 8 5.10 -12.87 2.88
N ASP A 9 5.75 -11.72 2.74
CA ASP A 9 5.15 -10.51 2.20
C ASP A 9 5.74 -10.20 0.82
N PHE A 10 5.07 -9.29 0.09
CA PHE A 10 5.54 -8.81 -1.20
C PHE A 10 5.53 -7.30 -1.22
N GLN A 11 6.66 -6.69 -1.51
CA GLN A 11 6.77 -5.26 -1.72
C GLN A 11 6.55 -4.95 -3.19
N LEU A 12 5.75 -3.92 -3.48
CA LEU A 12 5.43 -3.50 -4.84
C LEU A 12 6.00 -2.12 -5.10
N PHE A 13 6.75 -2.00 -6.19
CA PHE A 13 7.44 -0.77 -6.56
C PHE A 13 7.01 -0.30 -7.94
N ARG A 14 6.94 1.01 -8.11
CA ARG A 14 6.76 1.63 -9.41
C ARG A 14 8.13 1.85 -10.02
N GLY A 15 8.46 1.03 -11.05
CA GLY A 15 9.78 1.08 -11.67
C GLY A 15 10.81 0.30 -10.85
N GLN A 16 11.89 0.94 -10.46
CA GLN A 16 12.98 0.31 -9.73
C GLN A 16 12.65 0.11 -8.24
N THR A 17 13.33 -0.84 -7.60
CA THR A 17 13.21 -1.03 -6.16
C THR A 17 13.77 0.17 -5.40
N GLY A 18 13.29 0.36 -4.20
CA GLY A 18 13.67 1.48 -3.34
C GLY A 18 12.44 2.07 -2.68
N LEU A 19 12.55 2.51 -1.42
CA LEU A 19 11.39 2.97 -0.66
C LEU A 19 10.66 4.14 -1.32
N ARG A 20 11.37 4.99 -2.05
CA ARG A 20 10.73 6.08 -2.79
C ARG A 20 9.74 5.60 -3.82
N ASN A 21 10.00 4.42 -4.38
CA ASN A 21 9.21 3.86 -5.46
C ASN A 21 8.18 2.85 -4.95
N ARG A 22 8.21 2.52 -3.67
CA ARG A 22 7.27 1.56 -3.10
C ARG A 22 5.88 2.18 -3.02
N PHE A 23 4.90 1.49 -3.57
CA PHE A 23 3.51 1.96 -3.48
C PHE A 23 2.63 1.04 -2.68
N ALA A 24 3.05 -0.19 -2.39
CA ALA A 24 2.26 -1.11 -1.59
C ALA A 24 3.09 -2.26 -1.02
N ILE A 25 2.58 -2.88 0.02
CA ILE A 25 3.06 -4.15 0.56
C ILE A 25 1.86 -5.07 0.68
N LEU A 26 1.95 -6.26 0.08
CA LEU A 26 0.93 -7.30 0.23
C LEU A 26 1.37 -8.26 1.32
N MET A 27 0.54 -8.42 2.33
CA MET A 27 0.80 -9.31 3.46
C MET A 27 -0.27 -10.38 3.51
N LEU A 28 0.10 -11.60 3.15
CA LEU A 28 -0.82 -12.73 3.15
C LEU A 28 -0.93 -13.29 4.57
N ARG A 29 -2.14 -13.42 5.06
CA ARG A 29 -2.43 -13.88 6.42
C ARG A 29 -3.49 -14.97 6.37
N LYS A 30 -3.65 -15.73 7.48
CA LYS A 30 -4.63 -16.82 7.56
C LYS A 30 -6.07 -16.34 7.37
N ASP A 31 -6.37 -15.14 7.84
CA ASP A 31 -7.72 -14.57 7.83
C ASP A 31 -7.94 -13.59 6.67
N GLY A 32 -7.00 -13.47 5.75
CA GLY A 32 -7.15 -12.60 4.61
C GLY A 32 -5.86 -11.97 4.15
N ILE A 33 -6.00 -10.85 3.46
CA ILE A 33 -4.87 -10.10 2.91
C ILE A 33 -4.85 -8.72 3.54
N THR A 34 -3.70 -8.32 4.08
CA THR A 34 -3.48 -6.95 4.53
C THR A 34 -2.64 -6.24 3.49
N ILE A 35 -3.07 -5.07 3.06
CA ILE A 35 -2.33 -4.27 2.09
C ILE A 35 -1.96 -2.96 2.73
N ARG A 36 -0.66 -2.64 2.77
CA ARG A 36 -0.18 -1.30 3.09
C ARG A 36 -0.08 -0.51 1.81
N LEU A 37 -0.63 0.69 1.85
CA LEU A 37 -0.79 1.55 0.68
C LEU A 37 -0.07 2.87 0.94
N ARG A 38 0.70 3.31 -0.05
CA ARG A 38 1.30 4.65 0.02
C ARG A 38 0.19 5.70 0.12
N ALA A 39 0.33 6.62 1.05
CA ALA A 39 -0.68 7.63 1.35
C ALA A 39 -0.12 9.05 1.39
N ASN A 40 1.04 9.29 0.79
CA ASN A 40 1.63 10.60 0.65
C ASN A 40 2.13 10.79 -0.78
N PRO A 41 2.19 12.01 -1.33
CA PRO A 41 1.91 13.30 -0.68
C PRO A 41 0.43 13.63 -0.50
N ARG A 42 -0.48 12.78 -0.98
CA ARG A 42 -1.92 13.05 -0.87
C ARG A 42 -2.63 11.91 -0.15
N THR A 43 -3.71 12.26 0.54
CA THR A 43 -4.59 11.28 1.18
C THR A 43 -5.31 10.45 0.12
N LEU A 44 -5.45 9.15 0.38
CA LEU A 44 -6.19 8.26 -0.49
C LEU A 44 -7.69 8.54 -0.41
N ILE A 45 -8.36 8.43 -1.54
CA ILE A 45 -9.83 8.57 -1.61
C ILE A 45 -10.42 7.22 -1.21
N ASP A 46 -11.12 7.20 -0.07
CA ASP A 46 -11.64 5.99 0.56
C ASP A 46 -13.08 6.23 1.03
N PRO A 47 -14.06 6.28 0.10
CA PRO A 47 -15.44 6.59 0.47
C PRO A 47 -16.08 5.59 1.43
N GLN A 48 -15.68 4.33 1.39
CA GLN A 48 -16.20 3.30 2.30
C GLN A 48 -15.55 3.34 3.68
N LYS A 49 -14.46 4.10 3.83
CA LYS A 49 -13.69 4.18 5.06
C LYS A 49 -13.21 2.80 5.53
N TRP A 50 -12.75 1.98 4.58
CA TRP A 50 -12.23 0.64 4.87
C TRP A 50 -10.74 0.66 5.22
N ILE A 51 -10.05 1.75 4.92
CA ILE A 51 -8.67 1.94 5.35
C ILE A 51 -8.64 2.12 6.87
N THR A 52 -7.73 1.43 7.55
CA THR A 52 -7.59 1.57 9.00
C THR A 52 -7.02 2.93 9.36
N GLU A 53 -7.26 3.38 10.59
CA GLU A 53 -6.77 4.69 11.03
C GLU A 53 -5.27 4.71 11.27
N LYS A 54 -4.65 3.55 11.45
CA LYS A 54 -3.23 3.47 11.75
C LYS A 54 -2.39 3.94 10.58
N THR A 55 -1.38 4.76 10.86
CA THR A 55 -0.44 5.27 9.88
C THR A 55 0.95 4.72 10.17
N TYR A 56 1.60 4.20 9.14
CA TYR A 56 2.98 3.74 9.23
C TYR A 56 3.87 4.79 8.57
N LYS A 57 4.93 5.20 9.24
CA LYS A 57 5.82 6.24 8.75
C LYS A 57 7.22 5.68 8.51
N TRP A 58 7.86 6.18 7.47
CA TRP A 58 9.26 5.90 7.20
C TRP A 58 9.93 7.19 6.70
N TYR A 59 11.25 7.24 6.86
CA TYR A 59 12.00 8.49 6.63
C TYR A 59 13.15 8.24 5.66
N PHE A 60 13.37 9.22 4.82
CA PHE A 60 14.47 9.25 3.86
C PHE A 60 15.18 10.58 3.90
N ASN A 61 16.36 10.63 3.23
CA ASN A 61 17.13 11.85 3.10
C ASN A 61 16.35 12.99 2.43
N ASP A 62 15.37 12.65 1.60
CA ASP A 62 14.63 13.64 0.81
C ASP A 62 13.14 13.72 1.15
N GLY A 63 12.77 13.20 2.29
CA GLY A 63 11.39 13.34 2.75
C GLY A 63 10.87 12.15 3.53
N ASN A 64 9.64 12.28 3.94
CA ASN A 64 8.94 11.30 4.75
C ASN A 64 7.93 10.53 3.91
N GLY A 65 7.78 9.24 4.19
CA GLY A 65 6.76 8.41 3.60
C GLY A 65 5.68 8.08 4.61
N GLU A 66 4.46 7.91 4.13
CA GLU A 66 3.34 7.44 4.93
C GLU A 66 2.64 6.30 4.21
N GLU A 67 2.22 5.29 4.98
CA GLU A 67 1.45 4.15 4.47
C GLU A 67 0.26 3.91 5.37
N LYS A 68 -0.87 3.57 4.74
CA LYS A 68 -2.10 3.17 5.41
C LYS A 68 -2.39 1.72 5.08
N GLU A 69 -3.24 1.08 5.89
CA GLU A 69 -3.59 -0.32 5.69
C GLU A 69 -5.05 -0.51 5.36
N ILE A 70 -5.33 -1.48 4.51
CA ILE A 70 -6.68 -2.03 4.34
C ILE A 70 -6.58 -3.56 4.51
N LYS A 71 -7.56 -4.14 5.19
CA LYS A 71 -7.68 -5.59 5.35
C LYS A 71 -8.76 -6.12 4.42
N ILE A 72 -8.42 -7.16 3.68
CA ILE A 72 -9.34 -7.81 2.76
C ILE A 72 -9.66 -9.19 3.32
N THR A 73 -10.89 -9.38 3.76
CA THR A 73 -11.39 -10.65 4.29
C THR A 73 -12.48 -11.24 3.41
N GLU A 74 -13.02 -10.46 2.49
CA GLU A 74 -14.12 -10.85 1.63
C GLU A 74 -13.85 -10.46 0.19
N LYS A 75 -14.37 -11.25 -0.73
CA LYS A 75 -14.15 -11.09 -2.16
C LYS A 75 -14.61 -9.72 -2.68
N GLU A 76 -15.69 -9.19 -2.12
CA GLU A 76 -16.27 -7.91 -2.54
C GLU A 76 -15.31 -6.74 -2.30
N GLN A 77 -14.33 -6.91 -1.42
CA GLN A 77 -13.35 -5.87 -1.13
C GLN A 77 -12.23 -5.78 -2.15
N ILE A 78 -12.09 -6.78 -3.02
CA ILE A 78 -10.95 -6.86 -3.95
C ILE A 78 -10.95 -5.72 -4.95
N ASP A 79 -12.07 -5.46 -5.62
CA ASP A 79 -12.15 -4.37 -6.61
C ASP A 79 -11.88 -3.03 -5.96
N TYR A 80 -12.40 -2.83 -4.76
CA TYR A 80 -12.17 -1.62 -4.00
C TYR A 80 -10.68 -1.44 -3.68
N ALA A 81 -10.02 -2.50 -3.24
CA ALA A 81 -8.59 -2.47 -2.94
C ALA A 81 -7.75 -2.20 -4.20
N VAL A 82 -8.16 -2.72 -5.35
CA VAL A 82 -7.47 -2.46 -6.62
C VAL A 82 -7.51 -0.96 -6.94
N GLU A 83 -8.64 -0.30 -6.73
CA GLU A 83 -8.75 1.15 -6.95
C GLU A 83 -7.82 1.93 -6.01
N LEU A 84 -7.72 1.49 -4.75
CA LEU A 84 -6.77 2.09 -3.81
C LEU A 84 -5.31 1.86 -4.24
N LEU A 85 -5.01 0.66 -4.74
CA LEU A 85 -3.67 0.36 -5.26
C LEU A 85 -3.30 1.25 -6.44
N LYS A 86 -4.24 1.53 -7.33
CA LYS A 86 -4.03 2.46 -8.44
C LYS A 86 -3.70 3.86 -7.95
N GLN A 87 -4.40 4.34 -6.93
CA GLN A 87 -4.11 5.64 -6.33
C GLN A 87 -2.69 5.66 -5.74
N SER A 88 -2.34 4.62 -4.98
CA SER A 88 -1.00 4.54 -4.38
C SER A 88 0.10 4.47 -5.43
N TYR A 89 -0.13 3.74 -6.52
CA TYR A 89 0.80 3.68 -7.65
C TYR A 89 1.04 5.07 -8.23
N GLY A 90 -0.03 5.87 -8.37
CA GLY A 90 0.07 7.23 -8.88
C GLY A 90 0.83 8.18 -7.95
N LEU A 91 0.92 7.88 -6.66
CA LEU A 91 1.67 8.69 -5.68
C LEU A 91 3.16 8.35 -5.64
N ALA A 92 3.55 7.16 -6.08
CA ALA A 92 4.96 6.74 -6.13
C ALA A 92 5.68 7.42 -7.31
N LYS A 93 6.98 7.62 -7.17
CA LYS A 93 7.77 8.27 -8.22
C LYS A 93 8.68 7.30 -8.91
#